data_9d86cb4e60b4efec703208397ac5affd
#
_entry.id   9d86cb4e60b4efec703208397ac5affd
#
_cell.length_a   1.000
_cell.length_b   1.000
_cell.length_c   1.000
_cell.angle_alpha   90.00
_cell.angle_beta   90.00
_cell.angle_gamma   90.00
#
_symmetry.space_group_name_H-M   'P 1'
#
loop_
_entity.id
_entity.type
_entity.pdbx_description
1 polymer ?
#
loop_
_entity_poly.entity_id
_entity_poly.type
_entity_poly.pdbx_seq_one_letter_code
_entity_poly.pdbx_strand_id
1 'polypeptide(L)'
;WGRAATGAAVPVWGAYCEAPWENSDAELAPMPGYLFSYNPNDENIGSDTGKKKGVTDVRDMPFPYLTVELGSGVQVTKVRRPIVRGDDVAAMALCKLGSGVRALGYYVFHGVMQPTGALSTMQEQFEPGRNEGGFNCDLPVINYDFQAAISQYGQITSVGKHIKLCNRLARFLGRRIADARAYLPADNAVDAEDFVNPRYALCESGEGGYLFFNNYVRHYVQPDREIEWSCGNGSGRLSVKSGQYGCYPFRLPVKGGVIESIEATPLCVLNDTHYVFWSDTGVAALSATGDIADKIVLLNKEQALDSYIFRYRKKDRLFITDAQMYEDDEGIHAEYGRTGKDVVVKVFPDVDLGGGWNKCASDGMWGTYVKKAEKCVTRARITPLGGNGGYLDYKIEVIGPYKGKNTFLYIDYRGDKIEVFIDGELVADHFYTGIPYEMCLRNYEFAHCLTVRVYAMKKSDFVYIEKPPVFTDGLACELTGVRVLRQDEEIIR
;
A
#
# COMPACT_ATOMS: atom_id res chain seq x y z
N TRP A 1 6.44 -22.06 -3.05
CA TRP A 1 6.40 -22.48 -1.67
C TRP A 1 6.71 -23.97 -1.52
N GLY A 2 7.96 -24.36 -1.68
CA GLY A 2 8.38 -25.73 -1.48
C GLY A 2 8.34 -26.10 0.02
N ARG A 3 8.06 -27.36 0.33
CA ARG A 3 8.28 -27.90 1.67
C ARG A 3 9.74 -27.68 2.03
N ALA A 4 10.02 -26.78 2.96
CA ALA A 4 11.36 -26.69 3.52
C ALA A 4 11.72 -28.04 4.11
N ALA A 5 12.88 -28.60 3.74
CA ALA A 5 13.41 -29.77 4.42
C ALA A 5 13.55 -29.41 5.90
N THR A 6 13.03 -30.25 6.78
CA THR A 6 13.01 -30.01 8.22
C THR A 6 14.44 -29.71 8.71
N GLY A 7 14.65 -28.51 9.25
CA GLY A 7 15.93 -28.02 9.73
C GLY A 7 16.85 -27.34 8.70
N ALA A 8 16.46 -27.27 7.40
CA ALA A 8 17.27 -26.63 6.36
C ALA A 8 16.85 -25.17 6.10
N ALA A 9 15.62 -24.77 6.45
CA ALA A 9 15.12 -23.42 6.27
C ALA A 9 14.11 -23.07 7.37
N VAL A 10 13.95 -21.76 7.65
CA VAL A 10 12.92 -21.23 8.51
C VAL A 10 11.66 -21.06 7.69
N PRO A 11 10.49 -21.60 8.09
CA PRO A 11 9.24 -21.37 7.41
C PRO A 11 8.81 -19.90 7.55
N VAL A 12 8.13 -19.43 6.53
CA VAL A 12 7.58 -18.08 6.44
C VAL A 12 6.13 -18.15 6.00
N TRP A 13 5.36 -17.12 6.32
CA TRP A 13 3.93 -17.06 6.06
C TRP A 13 3.55 -15.82 5.26
N GLY A 14 2.31 -15.77 4.80
CA GLY A 14 1.73 -14.66 4.07
C GLY A 14 0.31 -14.36 4.53
N ALA A 15 -0.28 -13.34 3.92
CA ALA A 15 -1.70 -13.04 3.97
C ALA A 15 -2.03 -12.08 2.82
N TYR A 16 -3.23 -12.21 2.26
CA TYR A 16 -3.73 -11.30 1.23
C TYR A 16 -5.10 -10.74 1.63
N CYS A 17 -5.40 -9.54 1.19
CA CYS A 17 -6.68 -8.89 1.43
C CYS A 17 -7.78 -9.38 0.47
N GLU A 18 -7.38 -10.11 -0.57
CA GLU A 18 -8.22 -10.63 -1.63
C GLU A 18 -7.56 -11.89 -2.20
N ALA A 19 -8.33 -12.80 -2.78
CA ALA A 19 -7.84 -14.00 -3.43
C ALA A 19 -8.14 -13.98 -4.95
N PRO A 20 -7.36 -13.26 -5.75
CA PRO A 20 -7.62 -13.08 -7.18
C PRO A 20 -7.44 -14.35 -8.01
N TRP A 21 -6.87 -15.40 -7.45
CA TRP A 21 -6.74 -16.75 -8.03
C TRP A 21 -8.02 -17.59 -7.90
N GLU A 22 -9.00 -17.12 -7.11
CA GLU A 22 -10.28 -17.83 -6.97
C GLU A 22 -11.09 -17.73 -8.26
N ASN A 23 -11.65 -18.85 -8.69
CA ASN A 23 -12.53 -18.92 -9.87
C ASN A 23 -13.97 -18.56 -9.47
N SER A 24 -14.19 -17.31 -9.12
CA SER A 24 -15.48 -16.76 -8.67
C SER A 24 -15.69 -15.34 -9.19
N ASP A 25 -16.90 -15.06 -9.67
CA ASP A 25 -17.35 -13.71 -10.04
C ASP A 25 -18.15 -13.01 -8.92
N ALA A 26 -18.21 -13.62 -7.74
CA ALA A 26 -18.85 -13.05 -6.55
C ALA A 26 -17.82 -12.40 -5.61
N GLU A 27 -18.31 -11.53 -4.71
CA GLU A 27 -17.52 -11.04 -3.58
C GLU A 27 -17.15 -12.22 -2.66
N LEU A 28 -15.91 -12.26 -2.22
CA LEU A 28 -15.43 -13.30 -1.30
C LEU A 28 -15.72 -12.93 0.15
N ALA A 29 -15.76 -13.95 1.00
CA ALA A 29 -15.84 -13.78 2.45
C ALA A 29 -14.63 -12.99 2.98
N PRO A 30 -14.73 -12.38 4.16
CA PRO A 30 -13.62 -11.64 4.78
C PRO A 30 -12.38 -12.50 4.94
N MET A 31 -11.22 -11.95 4.61
CA MET A 31 -9.96 -12.66 4.76
C MET A 31 -9.52 -12.73 6.22
N PRO A 32 -8.98 -13.87 6.68
CA PRO A 32 -8.54 -14.04 8.08
C PRO A 32 -7.33 -13.18 8.46
N GLY A 33 -6.67 -12.56 7.50
CA GLY A 33 -5.56 -11.62 7.72
C GLY A 33 -5.90 -10.41 8.59
N TYR A 34 -7.18 -10.10 8.77
CA TYR A 34 -7.67 -9.01 9.64
C TYR A 34 -7.89 -9.42 11.10
N LEU A 35 -7.54 -10.65 11.47
CA LEU A 35 -7.59 -11.14 12.84
C LEU A 35 -6.23 -11.08 13.51
N PHE A 36 -6.24 -10.86 14.83
CA PHE A 36 -5.10 -11.21 15.67
C PHE A 36 -5.19 -12.69 15.99
N SER A 37 -4.21 -13.48 15.58
CA SER A 37 -4.25 -14.93 15.70
C SER A 37 -2.88 -15.51 16.01
N TYR A 38 -2.84 -16.52 16.87
CA TYR A 38 -1.64 -17.35 17.04
C TYR A 38 -1.46 -18.37 15.92
N ASN A 39 -2.52 -18.64 15.15
CA ASN A 39 -2.41 -19.48 13.97
C ASN A 39 -1.75 -18.68 12.83
N PRO A 40 -0.55 -19.03 12.37
CA PRO A 40 0.14 -18.32 11.30
C PRO A 40 -0.44 -18.63 9.93
N ASN A 41 -1.20 -19.73 9.78
CA ASN A 41 -1.71 -20.17 8.50
C ASN A 41 -2.84 -19.26 8.03
N ASP A 42 -2.72 -18.83 6.80
CA ASP A 42 -3.78 -18.24 6.03
C ASP A 42 -4.45 -19.36 5.21
N GLU A 43 -5.77 -19.42 5.18
CA GLU A 43 -6.48 -20.49 4.46
C GLU A 43 -6.25 -20.43 2.95
N ASN A 44 -5.82 -19.30 2.43
CA ASN A 44 -5.59 -19.06 1.02
C ASN A 44 -4.13 -19.30 0.60
N ILE A 45 -3.15 -19.10 1.50
CA ILE A 45 -1.73 -19.23 1.20
C ILE A 45 -1.04 -20.15 2.20
N GLY A 46 -0.33 -21.14 1.65
CA GLY A 46 0.34 -22.14 2.45
C GLY A 46 -0.62 -23.18 3.05
N SER A 47 -1.91 -23.10 2.77
CA SER A 47 -2.90 -24.08 3.21
C SER A 47 -2.63 -25.47 2.61
N ASP A 48 -2.08 -25.53 1.42
CA ASP A 48 -1.64 -26.72 0.72
C ASP A 48 -0.42 -27.37 1.37
N THR A 49 0.45 -26.59 2.03
CA THR A 49 1.65 -27.07 2.70
C THR A 49 1.41 -27.48 4.13
N GLY A 50 0.32 -27.04 4.77
CA GLY A 50 0.14 -27.06 6.22
C GLY A 50 -1.05 -27.83 6.79
N LYS A 51 -2.11 -28.09 6.04
CA LYS A 51 -3.40 -28.64 6.55
C LYS A 51 -3.30 -29.94 7.37
N LYS A 52 -2.20 -30.66 7.31
CA LYS A 52 -2.05 -31.92 8.06
C LYS A 52 -0.86 -32.00 9.02
N LYS A 53 0.08 -31.05 8.98
CA LYS A 53 1.31 -31.07 9.80
C LYS A 53 1.87 -29.66 10.10
N GLY A 54 1.12 -28.60 9.89
CA GLY A 54 1.58 -27.23 10.10
C GLY A 54 1.66 -26.85 11.57
N VAL A 55 2.53 -25.92 11.88
CA VAL A 55 2.50 -25.20 13.15
C VAL A 55 1.16 -24.48 13.24
N THR A 56 0.38 -24.81 14.24
CA THR A 56 -0.94 -24.22 14.49
C THR A 56 -0.89 -23.08 15.50
N ASP A 57 0.25 -22.90 16.17
CA ASP A 57 0.44 -21.88 17.18
C ASP A 57 1.88 -21.32 17.11
N VAL A 58 1.99 -20.01 16.90
CA VAL A 58 3.29 -19.33 16.79
C VAL A 58 4.10 -19.38 18.09
N ARG A 59 3.45 -19.63 19.25
CA ARG A 59 4.09 -19.72 20.56
C ARG A 59 4.92 -20.99 20.71
N ASP A 60 4.59 -22.04 19.94
CA ASP A 60 5.27 -23.34 19.97
C ASP A 60 6.41 -23.43 18.95
N MET A 61 6.62 -22.38 18.16
CA MET A 61 7.69 -22.37 17.15
C MET A 61 9.07 -22.18 17.79
N PRO A 62 10.08 -22.98 17.38
CA PRO A 62 11.46 -22.81 17.81
C PRO A 62 12.22 -21.71 17.05
N PHE A 63 11.55 -20.95 16.21
CA PHE A 63 12.07 -19.88 15.36
C PHE A 63 11.09 -18.70 15.35
N PRO A 64 11.54 -17.49 14.96
CA PRO A 64 10.67 -16.31 14.95
C PRO A 64 9.55 -16.44 13.90
N TYR A 65 8.41 -15.87 14.20
CA TYR A 65 7.31 -15.73 13.25
C TYR A 65 7.65 -14.62 12.22
N LEU A 66 7.79 -15.00 10.97
CA LEU A 66 8.19 -14.13 9.87
C LEU A 66 7.14 -14.20 8.75
N THR A 67 6.88 -13.07 8.09
CA THR A 67 6.17 -13.06 6.83
C THR A 67 7.12 -12.79 5.68
N VAL A 68 6.84 -13.32 4.50
CA VAL A 68 7.56 -13.01 3.26
C VAL A 68 6.59 -12.58 2.16
N GLU A 69 5.33 -12.95 2.30
CA GLU A 69 4.29 -12.68 1.32
C GLU A 69 3.06 -12.08 1.98
N LEU A 70 3.27 -10.95 2.66
CA LEU A 70 2.16 -10.10 3.01
C LEU A 70 1.80 -9.28 1.77
N GLY A 71 0.60 -9.52 1.24
CA GLY A 71 0.17 -8.97 -0.05
C GLY A 71 0.12 -7.45 -0.05
N SER A 72 1.25 -6.84 -0.42
CA SER A 72 1.34 -5.40 -0.71
C SER A 72 1.02 -5.10 -2.18
N GLY A 73 0.85 -6.15 -2.97
CA GLY A 73 0.30 -6.12 -4.29
C GLY A 73 -0.64 -7.29 -4.45
N VAL A 74 -1.71 -7.10 -5.21
CA VAL A 74 -2.70 -8.13 -5.51
C VAL A 74 -2.91 -8.18 -7.00
N GLN A 75 -2.88 -9.38 -7.54
CA GLN A 75 -3.07 -9.65 -8.96
C GLN A 75 -4.40 -9.08 -9.45
N VAL A 76 -4.39 -8.63 -10.71
CA VAL A 76 -5.59 -8.41 -11.50
C VAL A 76 -5.62 -9.50 -12.55
N THR A 77 -6.58 -10.40 -12.44
CA THR A 77 -6.72 -11.56 -13.34
C THR A 77 -7.86 -11.37 -14.32
N LYS A 78 -7.95 -12.27 -15.29
CA LYS A 78 -9.08 -12.30 -16.23
C LYS A 78 -10.43 -12.44 -15.51
N VAL A 79 -10.49 -13.22 -14.43
CA VAL A 79 -11.72 -13.53 -13.69
C VAL A 79 -11.95 -12.58 -12.53
N ARG A 80 -10.89 -12.09 -11.84
CA ARG A 80 -11.03 -11.24 -10.66
C ARG A 80 -10.19 -9.98 -10.75
N ARG A 81 -10.84 -8.84 -10.53
CA ARG A 81 -10.24 -7.51 -10.71
C ARG A 81 -10.52 -6.60 -9.51
N PRO A 82 -9.96 -6.95 -8.34
CA PRO A 82 -10.11 -6.15 -7.13
C PRO A 82 -9.36 -4.82 -7.24
N ILE A 83 -9.78 -3.84 -6.45
CA ILE A 83 -9.05 -2.59 -6.21
C ILE A 83 -8.48 -2.63 -4.80
N VAL A 84 -7.18 -2.68 -4.68
CA VAL A 84 -6.50 -2.70 -3.38
C VAL A 84 -6.29 -1.29 -2.87
N ARG A 85 -6.67 -1.06 -1.61
CA ARG A 85 -6.46 0.20 -0.91
C ARG A 85 -5.34 0.05 0.12
N GLY A 86 -4.71 1.15 0.45
CA GLY A 86 -3.65 1.12 1.45
C GLY A 86 -4.10 0.59 2.82
N ASP A 87 -5.34 0.91 3.23
CA ASP A 87 -5.91 0.41 4.49
C ASP A 87 -6.08 -1.12 4.48
N ASP A 88 -6.41 -1.73 3.32
CA ASP A 88 -6.55 -3.19 3.19
C ASP A 88 -5.26 -3.90 3.64
N VAL A 89 -4.12 -3.39 3.20
CA VAL A 89 -2.81 -3.97 3.51
C VAL A 89 -2.31 -3.58 4.89
N ALA A 90 -2.48 -2.32 5.28
CA ALA A 90 -1.96 -1.81 6.55
C ALA A 90 -2.65 -2.45 7.76
N ALA A 91 -3.97 -2.64 7.71
CA ALA A 91 -4.71 -3.32 8.78
C ALA A 91 -4.24 -4.77 8.97
N MET A 92 -4.01 -5.51 7.87
CA MET A 92 -3.43 -6.86 7.95
C MET A 92 -2.01 -6.85 8.52
N ALA A 93 -1.15 -5.94 8.04
CA ALA A 93 0.23 -5.82 8.54
C ALA A 93 0.26 -5.54 10.05
N LEU A 94 -0.65 -4.69 10.52
CA LEU A 94 -0.81 -4.39 11.94
C LEU A 94 -1.27 -5.62 12.73
N CYS A 95 -2.26 -6.37 12.22
CA CYS A 95 -2.71 -7.61 12.86
C CYS A 95 -1.57 -8.64 12.95
N LYS A 96 -0.75 -8.78 11.91
CA LYS A 96 0.42 -9.67 11.94
C LYS A 96 1.47 -9.22 12.98
N LEU A 97 1.76 -7.91 13.08
CA LEU A 97 2.65 -7.37 14.13
C LEU A 97 2.12 -7.65 15.52
N GLY A 98 0.85 -7.36 15.78
CA GLY A 98 0.21 -7.62 17.07
C GLY A 98 0.09 -9.11 17.41
N SER A 99 0.05 -9.99 16.40
CA SER A 99 0.08 -11.45 16.58
C SER A 99 1.48 -12.02 16.82
N GLY A 100 2.52 -11.19 16.80
CA GLY A 100 3.87 -11.61 17.13
C GLY A 100 4.82 -11.78 15.95
N VAL A 101 4.49 -11.27 14.75
CA VAL A 101 5.42 -11.21 13.63
C VAL A 101 6.63 -10.35 14.00
N ARG A 102 7.84 -10.84 13.67
CA ARG A 102 9.12 -10.17 13.96
C ARG A 102 9.81 -9.59 12.73
N ALA A 103 9.38 -9.97 11.54
CA ALA A 103 9.79 -9.33 10.28
C ALA A 103 8.62 -9.36 9.30
N LEU A 104 8.31 -8.18 8.74
CA LEU A 104 7.32 -8.01 7.69
C LEU A 104 8.02 -8.11 6.33
N GLY A 105 7.71 -9.16 5.58
CA GLY A 105 8.08 -9.30 4.18
C GLY A 105 6.83 -9.13 3.32
N TYR A 106 6.95 -8.42 2.23
CA TYR A 106 5.85 -8.05 1.35
C TYR A 106 6.01 -8.64 -0.05
N TYR A 107 4.89 -8.98 -0.69
CA TYR A 107 4.82 -9.40 -2.08
C TYR A 107 3.49 -8.95 -2.73
N VAL A 108 3.51 -8.29 -3.89
CA VAL A 108 4.65 -7.70 -4.60
C VAL A 108 4.90 -6.31 -4.00
N PHE A 109 6.15 -5.96 -3.71
CA PHE A 109 6.48 -4.63 -3.18
C PHE A 109 6.64 -3.60 -4.30
N HIS A 110 7.26 -4.02 -5.41
CA HIS A 110 7.48 -3.20 -6.60
C HIS A 110 6.88 -3.90 -7.81
N GLY A 111 5.94 -3.24 -8.48
CA GLY A 111 5.38 -3.70 -9.74
C GLY A 111 6.45 -3.71 -10.85
N VAL A 112 6.30 -4.61 -11.81
CA VAL A 112 7.22 -4.74 -12.93
C VAL A 112 6.48 -4.93 -14.24
N MET A 113 7.18 -4.72 -15.35
CA MET A 113 6.78 -5.17 -16.67
C MET A 113 7.51 -6.48 -16.98
N GLN A 114 6.77 -7.52 -17.32
CA GLN A 114 7.36 -8.81 -17.70
C GLN A 114 8.04 -8.72 -19.06
N PRO A 115 9.27 -9.22 -19.19
CA PRO A 115 9.90 -9.30 -20.50
C PRO A 115 9.18 -10.33 -21.37
N THR A 116 9.03 -10.01 -22.64
CA THR A 116 8.59 -10.97 -23.65
C THR A 116 9.80 -11.70 -24.20
N GLY A 117 9.84 -13.01 -24.04
CA GLY A 117 10.91 -13.86 -24.60
C GLY A 117 10.55 -14.39 -25.98
N ALA A 118 11.54 -14.89 -26.72
CA ALA A 118 11.36 -15.49 -28.04
C ALA A 118 10.48 -16.76 -28.00
N LEU A 119 10.45 -17.48 -26.89
CA LEU A 119 9.74 -18.74 -26.74
C LEU A 119 8.52 -18.67 -25.82
N SER A 120 8.51 -17.75 -24.85
CA SER A 120 7.42 -17.60 -23.89
C SER A 120 7.50 -16.25 -23.17
N THR A 121 6.41 -15.87 -22.52
CA THR A 121 6.42 -14.82 -21.50
C THR A 121 6.76 -15.43 -20.13
N MET A 122 7.11 -14.60 -19.16
CA MET A 122 7.31 -15.04 -17.78
C MET A 122 5.97 -15.19 -17.02
N GLN A 123 4.86 -14.85 -17.66
CA GLN A 123 3.53 -14.87 -17.04
C GLN A 123 2.95 -16.29 -16.98
N GLU A 124 2.29 -16.56 -15.88
CA GLU A 124 1.42 -17.73 -15.74
C GLU A 124 0.13 -17.47 -16.51
N GLN A 125 0.02 -18.07 -17.68
CA GLN A 125 -1.19 -18.03 -18.50
C GLN A 125 -1.81 -19.40 -18.59
N PHE A 126 -3.15 -19.44 -18.59
CA PHE A 126 -3.86 -20.67 -18.90
C PHE A 126 -3.76 -20.94 -20.41
N GLU A 127 -3.00 -21.96 -20.77
CA GLU A 127 -2.98 -22.52 -22.12
C GLU A 127 -3.59 -23.93 -22.06
N PRO A 128 -4.72 -24.19 -22.76
CA PRO A 128 -5.26 -25.54 -22.85
C PRO A 128 -4.20 -26.53 -23.34
N GLY A 129 -4.00 -27.63 -22.60
CA GLY A 129 -3.00 -28.64 -22.89
C GLY A 129 -1.57 -28.34 -22.43
N ARG A 130 -1.28 -27.16 -21.86
CA ARG A 130 0.03 -26.82 -21.27
C ARG A 130 -0.01 -26.62 -19.77
N ASN A 131 -1.11 -26.08 -19.23
CA ASN A 131 -1.28 -25.74 -17.83
C ASN A 131 -2.54 -26.35 -17.24
N GLU A 132 -2.81 -27.63 -17.47
CA GLU A 132 -4.02 -28.32 -16.96
C GLU A 132 -4.11 -28.35 -15.43
N GLY A 133 -3.04 -28.04 -14.71
CA GLY A 133 -3.03 -27.84 -13.25
C GLY A 133 -2.73 -26.40 -12.83
N GLY A 134 -2.69 -25.45 -13.79
CA GLY A 134 -2.43 -24.04 -13.53
C GLY A 134 -3.66 -23.26 -13.06
N PHE A 135 -3.47 -22.00 -12.78
CA PHE A 135 -4.54 -21.10 -12.39
C PHE A 135 -5.54 -20.92 -13.53
N ASN A 136 -6.83 -21.05 -13.24
CA ASN A 136 -7.90 -20.73 -14.19
C ASN A 136 -8.02 -19.22 -14.48
N CYS A 137 -7.19 -18.41 -13.85
CA CYS A 137 -7.20 -16.96 -13.93
C CYS A 137 -5.94 -16.48 -14.65
N ASP A 138 -6.07 -16.16 -15.94
CA ASP A 138 -4.98 -15.57 -16.71
C ASP A 138 -4.56 -14.21 -16.14
N LEU A 139 -3.27 -13.94 -16.19
CA LEU A 139 -2.68 -12.63 -15.92
C LEU A 139 -2.52 -11.84 -17.23
N PRO A 140 -2.33 -10.52 -17.20
CA PRO A 140 -1.86 -9.75 -18.34
C PRO A 140 -0.50 -10.28 -18.83
N VAL A 141 -0.18 -10.12 -20.10
CA VAL A 141 1.06 -10.69 -20.71
C VAL A 141 2.30 -9.93 -20.25
N ILE A 142 2.21 -8.61 -20.15
CA ILE A 142 3.33 -7.72 -19.82
C ILE A 142 3.17 -7.12 -18.44
N ASN A 143 1.96 -6.72 -18.07
CA ASN A 143 1.71 -6.02 -16.83
C ASN A 143 1.80 -6.97 -15.62
N TYR A 144 2.75 -6.68 -14.73
CA TYR A 144 2.89 -7.33 -13.43
C TYR A 144 2.96 -6.25 -12.34
N ASP A 145 2.12 -5.23 -12.45
CA ASP A 145 2.07 -4.11 -11.48
C ASP A 145 1.49 -4.55 -10.14
N PHE A 146 0.49 -5.39 -10.16
CA PHE A 146 -0.21 -5.94 -8.99
C PHE A 146 -0.76 -4.89 -8.04
N GLN A 147 -0.89 -3.64 -8.45
CA GLN A 147 -1.26 -2.52 -7.57
C GLN A 147 -0.29 -2.40 -6.37
N ALA A 148 0.98 -2.69 -6.60
CA ALA A 148 2.02 -2.81 -5.59
C ALA A 148 2.31 -1.49 -4.86
N ALA A 149 3.09 -1.57 -3.80
CA ALA A 149 3.52 -0.40 -3.01
C ALA A 149 4.25 0.65 -3.85
N ILE A 150 5.05 0.20 -4.81
CA ILE A 150 5.65 1.03 -5.86
C ILE A 150 5.15 0.47 -7.20
N SER A 151 4.56 1.33 -8.04
CA SER A 151 4.05 0.92 -9.35
C SER A 151 5.17 0.48 -10.29
N GLN A 152 4.82 -0.20 -11.37
CA GLN A 152 5.78 -0.61 -12.41
C GLN A 152 6.56 0.56 -13.04
N TYR A 153 6.13 1.78 -12.82
CA TYR A 153 6.79 3.01 -13.29
C TYR A 153 7.43 3.83 -12.18
N GLY A 154 7.59 3.26 -10.97
CA GLY A 154 8.29 3.87 -9.85
C GLY A 154 7.46 4.85 -9.01
N GLN A 155 6.14 4.92 -9.20
CA GLN A 155 5.29 5.79 -8.41
C GLN A 155 4.92 5.14 -7.07
N ILE A 156 5.04 5.89 -5.97
CA ILE A 156 4.59 5.44 -4.64
C ILE A 156 3.05 5.48 -4.63
N THR A 157 2.44 4.31 -4.53
CA THR A 157 0.98 4.17 -4.51
C THR A 157 0.38 4.45 -3.11
N SER A 158 -0.94 4.44 -3.00
CA SER A 158 -1.63 4.47 -1.70
C SER A 158 -1.16 3.33 -0.79
N VAL A 159 -0.98 2.13 -1.35
CA VAL A 159 -0.45 0.96 -0.61
C VAL A 159 0.95 1.26 -0.07
N GLY A 160 1.84 1.83 -0.89
CA GLY A 160 3.20 2.20 -0.48
C GLY A 160 3.23 3.21 0.66
N LYS A 161 2.36 4.22 0.63
CA LYS A 161 2.24 5.19 1.72
C LYS A 161 1.82 4.53 3.04
N HIS A 162 0.86 3.61 3.01
CA HIS A 162 0.38 2.91 4.20
C HIS A 162 1.40 1.89 4.74
N ILE A 163 2.04 1.10 3.88
CA ILE A 163 3.12 0.17 4.28
C ILE A 163 4.29 0.93 4.91
N LYS A 164 4.60 2.12 4.40
CA LYS A 164 5.61 2.99 5.01
C LYS A 164 5.29 3.26 6.49
N LEU A 165 4.02 3.50 6.86
CA LEU A 165 3.63 3.68 8.26
C LEU A 165 3.82 2.40 9.08
N CYS A 166 3.45 1.24 8.54
CA CYS A 166 3.66 -0.05 9.19
C CYS A 166 5.14 -0.34 9.42
N ASN A 167 6.00 -0.07 8.44
CA ASN A 167 7.44 -0.24 8.55
C ASN A 167 8.08 0.72 9.57
N ARG A 168 7.58 1.96 9.65
CA ARG A 168 8.00 2.93 10.66
C ARG A 168 7.57 2.51 12.05
N LEU A 169 6.34 2.02 12.21
CA LEU A 169 5.88 1.42 13.45
C LEU A 169 6.78 0.24 13.85
N ALA A 170 7.01 -0.72 12.96
CA ALA A 170 7.88 -1.86 13.22
C ALA A 170 9.30 -1.43 13.64
N ARG A 171 9.86 -0.39 12.99
CA ARG A 171 11.15 0.18 13.36
C ARG A 171 11.12 0.89 14.72
N PHE A 172 10.07 1.63 15.04
CA PHE A 172 9.88 2.28 16.34
C PHE A 172 9.80 1.24 17.45
N LEU A 173 9.02 0.20 17.24
CA LEU A 173 8.87 -0.91 18.17
C LEU A 173 10.22 -1.64 18.38
N GLY A 174 10.92 -1.95 17.29
CA GLY A 174 12.27 -2.49 17.27
C GLY A 174 12.54 -3.57 18.34
N ARG A 175 13.61 -3.37 19.12
CA ARG A 175 13.98 -4.28 20.19
C ARG A 175 12.97 -4.34 21.34
N ARG A 176 12.10 -3.33 21.49
CA ARG A 176 11.11 -3.28 22.58
C ARG A 176 10.15 -4.46 22.56
N ILE A 177 9.81 -4.95 21.35
CA ILE A 177 8.91 -6.09 21.20
C ILE A 177 9.59 -7.36 20.66
N ALA A 178 10.90 -7.31 20.37
CA ALA A 178 11.60 -8.45 19.78
C ALA A 178 11.48 -9.71 20.63
N ASP A 179 11.63 -9.57 21.96
CA ASP A 179 11.51 -10.64 22.95
C ASP A 179 10.14 -10.67 23.65
N ALA A 180 9.25 -9.73 23.34
CA ALA A 180 7.94 -9.66 23.96
C ALA A 180 6.99 -10.71 23.36
N ARG A 181 6.11 -11.24 24.19
CA ARG A 181 5.05 -12.15 23.74
C ARG A 181 3.78 -11.36 23.44
N ALA A 182 3.16 -11.68 22.32
CA ALA A 182 1.82 -11.22 22.04
C ALA A 182 0.84 -11.98 22.94
N TYR A 183 -0.09 -11.25 23.54
CA TYR A 183 -1.21 -11.81 24.30
C TYR A 183 -2.50 -11.49 23.56
N LEU A 184 -3.25 -12.52 23.21
CA LEU A 184 -4.56 -12.40 22.57
C LEU A 184 -5.63 -12.69 23.60
N PRO A 185 -6.49 -11.71 23.93
CA PRO A 185 -7.59 -11.90 24.90
C PRO A 185 -8.61 -12.93 24.42
N ALA A 186 -9.27 -13.57 25.38
CA ALA A 186 -10.23 -14.65 25.09
C ALA A 186 -11.53 -14.15 24.44
N ASP A 187 -11.84 -12.87 24.55
CA ASP A 187 -13.01 -12.22 23.96
C ASP A 187 -12.77 -11.72 22.52
N ASN A 188 -11.59 -11.97 21.95
CA ASN A 188 -11.30 -11.63 20.56
C ASN A 188 -12.13 -12.43 19.56
N ALA A 189 -12.43 -11.78 18.43
CA ALA A 189 -12.90 -12.48 17.26
C ALA A 189 -11.90 -13.55 16.81
N VAL A 190 -12.36 -14.79 16.63
CA VAL A 190 -11.54 -15.94 16.18
C VAL A 190 -11.87 -16.36 14.76
N ASP A 191 -12.96 -15.84 14.21
CA ASP A 191 -13.43 -16.07 12.85
C ASP A 191 -13.44 -14.76 12.06
N ALA A 192 -13.12 -14.82 10.78
CA ALA A 192 -13.08 -13.64 9.93
C ALA A 192 -14.46 -12.97 9.76
N GLU A 193 -15.53 -13.77 9.84
CA GLU A 193 -16.94 -13.32 9.77
C GLU A 193 -17.51 -12.93 11.15
N ASP A 194 -16.70 -13.00 12.23
CA ASP A 194 -17.12 -12.51 13.53
C ASP A 194 -17.04 -10.98 13.56
N PHE A 195 -18.20 -10.35 13.39
CA PHE A 195 -18.37 -8.90 13.47
C PHE A 195 -18.92 -8.44 14.82
N VAL A 196 -19.00 -9.32 15.83
CA VAL A 196 -19.49 -9.01 17.18
C VAL A 196 -18.33 -8.76 18.14
N ASN A 197 -17.37 -9.65 18.17
CA ASN A 197 -16.26 -9.58 19.10
C ASN A 197 -15.17 -8.57 18.65
N PRO A 198 -14.43 -7.94 19.59
CA PRO A 198 -13.34 -7.02 19.26
C PRO A 198 -12.17 -7.77 18.61
N ARG A 199 -11.26 -7.00 18.01
CA ARG A 199 -10.01 -7.50 17.46
C ARG A 199 -8.87 -6.69 18.02
N TYR A 200 -8.16 -7.23 19.01
CA TYR A 200 -7.03 -6.56 19.65
C TYR A 200 -6.00 -7.54 20.20
N ALA A 201 -4.80 -7.04 20.42
CA ALA A 201 -3.70 -7.79 21.03
C ALA A 201 -2.91 -6.88 21.95
N LEU A 202 -2.34 -7.47 22.98
CA LEU A 202 -1.47 -6.79 23.92
C LEU A 202 -0.05 -7.34 23.79
N CYS A 203 0.94 -6.46 23.89
CA CYS A 203 2.34 -6.81 23.84
C CYS A 203 3.05 -6.10 24.98
N GLU A 204 3.39 -6.84 26.04
CA GLU A 204 4.10 -6.28 27.21
C GLU A 204 5.58 -6.09 26.88
N SER A 205 6.15 -4.96 27.28
CA SER A 205 7.55 -4.61 27.08
C SER A 205 8.09 -3.80 28.24
N GLY A 206 9.00 -4.39 29.01
CA GLY A 206 9.49 -3.79 30.24
C GLY A 206 8.36 -3.59 31.25
N GLU A 207 8.18 -2.37 31.75
CA GLU A 207 7.09 -2.01 32.66
C GLU A 207 5.82 -1.51 31.97
N GLY A 208 5.83 -1.37 30.65
CA GLY A 208 4.71 -0.91 29.82
C GLY A 208 4.37 -1.89 28.73
N GLY A 209 3.85 -1.37 27.61
CA GLY A 209 3.49 -2.21 26.47
C GLY A 209 2.79 -1.45 25.35
N TYR A 210 2.16 -2.24 24.50
CA TYR A 210 1.46 -1.78 23.32
C TYR A 210 0.13 -2.51 23.17
N LEU A 211 -0.93 -1.73 22.92
CA LEU A 211 -2.25 -2.22 22.56
C LEU A 211 -2.40 -2.09 21.05
N PHE A 212 -2.44 -3.21 20.36
CA PHE A 212 -2.80 -3.29 18.94
C PHE A 212 -4.29 -3.52 18.82
N PHE A 213 -4.95 -2.82 17.90
CA PHE A 213 -6.38 -3.01 17.65
C PHE A 213 -6.70 -2.85 16.17
N ASN A 214 -7.76 -3.52 15.73
CA ASN A 214 -8.24 -3.45 14.35
C ASN A 214 -9.76 -3.49 14.31
N ASN A 215 -10.38 -2.43 13.79
CA ASN A 215 -11.82 -2.35 13.51
C ASN A 215 -12.06 -2.08 12.01
N TYR A 216 -11.12 -2.51 11.17
CA TYR A 216 -11.18 -2.48 9.72
C TYR A 216 -11.29 -3.90 9.15
N VAL A 217 -12.23 -4.09 8.23
CA VAL A 217 -12.33 -5.29 7.39
C VAL A 217 -12.71 -4.82 5.99
N ARG A 218 -11.97 -5.26 4.98
CA ARG A 218 -12.23 -4.91 3.58
C ARG A 218 -13.69 -5.21 3.22
N HIS A 219 -14.35 -4.24 2.58
CA HIS A 219 -15.77 -4.27 2.17
C HIS A 219 -16.81 -4.29 3.29
N TYR A 220 -16.42 -4.43 4.56
CA TYR A 220 -17.36 -4.53 5.67
C TYR A 220 -17.26 -3.33 6.61
N VAL A 221 -18.40 -2.71 6.88
CA VAL A 221 -18.52 -1.65 7.86
C VAL A 221 -18.67 -2.29 9.25
N GLN A 222 -17.69 -2.05 10.13
CA GLN A 222 -17.72 -2.51 11.51
C GLN A 222 -18.50 -1.52 12.38
N PRO A 223 -19.20 -1.97 13.44
CA PRO A 223 -19.75 -1.04 14.43
C PRO A 223 -18.62 -0.37 15.22
N ASP A 224 -18.90 0.80 15.79
CA ASP A 224 -18.05 1.40 16.81
C ASP A 224 -17.97 0.45 18.03
N ARG A 225 -16.83 0.38 18.69
CA ARG A 225 -16.58 -0.56 19.79
C ARG A 225 -15.94 0.11 20.99
N GLU A 226 -16.26 -0.42 22.16
CA GLU A 226 -15.49 -0.19 23.39
C GLU A 226 -14.67 -1.46 23.69
N ILE A 227 -13.37 -1.30 23.87
CA ILE A 227 -12.45 -2.36 24.25
C ILE A 227 -12.01 -2.11 25.69
N GLU A 228 -12.35 -3.00 26.61
CA GLU A 228 -11.77 -3.04 27.95
C GLU A 228 -10.59 -4.02 27.93
N TRP A 229 -9.41 -3.51 28.23
CA TRP A 229 -8.20 -4.34 28.18
C TRP A 229 -7.45 -4.34 29.49
N SER A 230 -6.79 -5.46 29.77
CA SER A 230 -5.94 -5.64 30.97
C SER A 230 -4.82 -6.62 30.68
N CYS A 231 -3.64 -6.32 31.21
CA CYS A 231 -2.48 -7.20 31.24
C CYS A 231 -1.67 -6.97 32.52
N GLY A 232 -0.53 -7.65 32.68
CA GLY A 232 0.32 -7.50 33.86
C GLY A 232 0.82 -6.07 34.08
N ASN A 233 1.06 -5.35 33.00
CA ASN A 233 1.66 -4.00 33.03
C ASN A 233 0.64 -2.85 32.99
N GLY A 234 -0.66 -3.11 32.82
CA GLY A 234 -1.65 -2.04 32.75
C GLY A 234 -3.04 -2.51 32.35
N SER A 235 -3.97 -1.58 32.44
CA SER A 235 -5.36 -1.77 32.02
C SER A 235 -5.95 -0.45 31.53
N GLY A 236 -7.02 -0.52 30.77
CA GLY A 236 -7.69 0.68 30.27
C GLY A 236 -8.93 0.35 29.45
N ARG A 237 -9.51 1.42 28.92
CA ARG A 237 -10.63 1.36 27.98
C ARG A 237 -10.26 2.16 26.73
N LEU A 238 -10.65 1.65 25.59
CA LEU A 238 -10.42 2.28 24.28
C LEU A 238 -11.73 2.28 23.48
N SER A 239 -12.15 3.45 23.01
CA SER A 239 -13.23 3.60 22.04
C SER A 239 -12.64 3.55 20.62
N VAL A 240 -13.09 2.59 19.82
CA VAL A 240 -12.60 2.37 18.46
C VAL A 240 -13.73 2.57 17.47
N LYS A 241 -13.54 3.48 16.52
CA LYS A 241 -14.51 3.75 15.46
C LYS A 241 -14.43 2.73 14.33
N SER A 242 -15.51 2.64 13.55
CA SER A 242 -15.52 1.88 12.31
C SER A 242 -14.36 2.27 11.41
N GLY A 243 -13.63 1.28 10.88
CA GLY A 243 -12.49 1.49 9.98
C GLY A 243 -11.18 1.87 10.66
N GLN A 244 -11.15 2.08 11.98
CA GLN A 244 -9.92 2.40 12.70
C GLN A 244 -9.07 1.15 12.96
N TYR A 245 -7.77 1.35 12.92
CA TYR A 245 -6.76 0.39 13.37
C TYR A 245 -5.53 1.15 13.86
N GLY A 246 -4.79 0.57 14.80
CA GLY A 246 -3.64 1.28 15.37
C GLY A 246 -2.88 0.45 16.39
N CYS A 247 -1.82 1.08 16.93
CA CYS A 247 -0.99 0.54 17.98
C CYS A 247 -0.72 1.65 19.00
N TYR A 248 -1.35 1.58 20.17
CA TYR A 248 -1.22 2.60 21.21
C TYR A 248 -0.28 2.13 22.33
N PRO A 249 0.80 2.86 22.60
CA PRO A 249 1.68 2.54 23.71
C PRO A 249 1.08 2.96 25.04
N PHE A 250 1.39 2.20 26.09
CA PHE A 250 1.11 2.52 27.48
C PHE A 250 2.37 2.32 28.32
N ARG A 251 2.60 3.22 29.29
CA ARG A 251 3.80 3.27 30.15
C ARG A 251 5.11 3.16 29.35
N LEU A 252 5.20 3.93 28.25
CA LEU A 252 6.35 3.95 27.37
C LEU A 252 7.47 4.84 27.95
N PRO A 253 8.63 4.28 28.36
CA PRO A 253 9.77 5.07 28.79
C PRO A 253 10.36 5.85 27.62
N VAL A 254 10.57 7.14 27.83
CA VAL A 254 11.17 8.05 26.87
C VAL A 254 12.22 8.93 27.55
N LYS A 255 13.08 9.60 26.78
CA LYS A 255 14.09 10.46 27.36
C LYS A 255 13.45 11.68 28.07
N GLY A 256 13.53 11.66 29.40
CA GLY A 256 13.01 12.73 30.25
C GLY A 256 11.70 12.43 30.95
N GLY A 257 11.13 11.21 30.80
CA GLY A 257 9.92 10.81 31.49
C GLY A 257 9.27 9.55 30.95
N VAL A 258 7.99 9.40 31.18
CA VAL A 258 7.18 8.27 30.71
C VAL A 258 5.94 8.80 30.02
N ILE A 259 5.63 8.30 28.85
CA ILE A 259 4.29 8.43 28.24
C ILE A 259 3.42 7.35 28.90
N GLU A 260 2.58 7.76 29.85
CA GLU A 260 1.69 6.82 30.56
C GLU A 260 0.65 6.24 29.63
N SER A 261 0.08 7.07 28.75
CA SER A 261 -0.80 6.65 27.68
C SER A 261 -0.85 7.71 26.58
N ILE A 262 -1.01 7.27 25.33
CA ILE A 262 -1.31 8.12 24.19
C ILE A 262 -2.20 7.36 23.20
N GLU A 263 -3.33 7.94 22.83
CA GLU A 263 -4.25 7.37 21.82
C GLU A 263 -3.79 7.72 20.40
N ALA A 264 -2.56 7.37 20.08
CA ALA A 264 -1.95 7.60 18.79
C ALA A 264 -0.89 6.54 18.48
N THR A 265 -0.75 6.20 17.21
CA THR A 265 0.22 5.21 16.73
C THR A 265 1.59 5.86 16.57
N PRO A 266 2.66 5.25 17.09
CA PRO A 266 4.02 5.75 16.90
C PRO A 266 4.44 5.77 15.43
N LEU A 267 5.14 6.84 15.03
CA LEU A 267 5.74 6.98 13.70
C LEU A 267 7.26 6.90 13.75
N CYS A 268 7.90 7.73 14.55
CA CYS A 268 9.37 7.77 14.67
C CYS A 268 9.83 8.55 15.89
N VAL A 269 11.15 8.52 16.13
CA VAL A 269 11.85 9.42 17.04
C VAL A 269 12.82 10.26 16.21
N LEU A 270 12.76 11.57 16.32
CA LEU A 270 13.67 12.49 15.63
C LEU A 270 14.73 13.01 16.59
N ASN A 271 16.00 12.82 16.23
CA ASN A 271 17.18 13.33 16.94
C ASN A 271 17.20 12.98 18.45
N ASP A 272 16.64 11.84 18.82
CA ASP A 272 16.49 11.36 20.21
C ASP A 272 15.73 12.33 21.16
N THR A 273 14.97 13.26 20.61
CA THR A 273 14.32 14.32 21.38
C THR A 273 12.83 14.47 21.10
N HIS A 274 12.38 14.24 19.89
CA HIS A 274 10.97 14.41 19.52
C HIS A 274 10.35 13.07 19.12
N TYR A 275 9.22 12.76 19.74
CA TYR A 275 8.46 11.54 19.51
C TYR A 275 7.28 11.85 18.62
N VAL A 276 7.27 11.32 17.42
CA VAL A 276 6.22 11.58 16.42
C VAL A 276 5.21 10.45 16.45
N PHE A 277 3.94 10.82 16.56
CA PHE A 277 2.79 9.92 16.53
C PHE A 277 1.79 10.39 15.49
N TRP A 278 0.85 9.54 15.16
CA TRP A 278 -0.29 9.91 14.34
C TRP A 278 -1.59 9.29 14.84
N SER A 279 -2.69 10.00 14.63
CA SER A 279 -4.07 9.55 14.82
C SER A 279 -4.90 9.94 13.61
N ASP A 280 -6.12 9.44 13.48
CA ASP A 280 -6.97 9.78 12.33
C ASP A 280 -7.23 11.29 12.23
N THR A 281 -7.38 11.98 13.34
CA THR A 281 -7.72 13.40 13.40
C THR A 281 -6.55 14.36 13.67
N GLY A 282 -5.40 13.84 14.10
CA GLY A 282 -4.29 14.64 14.59
C GLY A 282 -4.49 15.16 16.03
N VAL A 283 -5.46 14.62 16.74
CA VAL A 283 -5.70 14.86 18.16
C VAL A 283 -5.67 13.52 18.89
N ALA A 284 -5.07 13.49 20.07
CA ALA A 284 -4.99 12.29 20.90
C ALA A 284 -5.06 12.64 22.37
N ALA A 285 -5.70 11.81 23.18
CA ALA A 285 -5.57 11.86 24.62
C ALA A 285 -4.12 11.49 24.99
N LEU A 286 -3.49 12.29 25.83
CA LEU A 286 -2.11 12.11 26.29
C LEU A 286 -2.06 12.23 27.81
N SER A 287 -1.47 11.24 28.46
CA SER A 287 -1.03 11.29 29.86
C SER A 287 0.47 10.99 29.90
N ALA A 288 1.23 11.86 30.56
CA ALA A 288 2.67 11.72 30.60
C ALA A 288 3.25 12.28 31.92
N THR A 289 4.40 11.76 32.34
CA THR A 289 5.19 12.26 33.46
C THR A 289 6.54 12.81 32.97
N GLY A 290 7.09 13.77 33.68
CA GLY A 290 8.33 14.43 33.28
C GLY A 290 8.12 15.54 32.23
N ASP A 291 9.22 16.04 31.68
CA ASP A 291 9.23 17.15 30.73
C ASP A 291 9.24 16.64 29.28
N ILE A 292 8.12 16.08 28.83
CA ILE A 292 7.99 15.44 27.53
C ILE A 292 6.83 15.93 26.66
N ALA A 293 5.89 16.67 27.20
CA ALA A 293 4.71 17.15 26.43
C ALA A 293 5.13 17.96 25.19
N ASP A 294 6.09 18.87 25.33
CA ASP A 294 6.61 19.69 24.24
C ASP A 294 7.47 18.90 23.23
N LYS A 295 7.77 17.64 23.53
CA LYS A 295 8.54 16.74 22.66
C LYS A 295 7.64 15.82 21.83
N ILE A 296 6.33 15.87 22.04
CA ILE A 296 5.38 15.09 21.29
C ILE A 296 4.96 15.87 20.03
N VAL A 297 5.12 15.26 18.88
CA VAL A 297 4.62 15.77 17.60
C VAL A 297 3.49 14.85 17.15
N LEU A 298 2.29 15.42 16.97
CA LEU A 298 1.12 14.67 16.57
C LEU A 298 0.69 15.08 15.17
N LEU A 299 0.51 14.07 14.30
CA LEU A 299 0.06 14.21 12.92
C LEU A 299 -1.33 13.61 12.77
N ASN A 300 -2.11 14.13 11.82
CA ASN A 300 -3.27 13.37 11.34
C ASN A 300 -2.79 12.28 10.36
N LYS A 301 -3.68 11.32 10.04
CA LYS A 301 -3.37 10.18 9.16
C LYS A 301 -2.87 10.61 7.79
N GLU A 302 -3.49 11.63 7.18
CA GLU A 302 -3.08 12.16 5.87
C GLU A 302 -1.65 12.73 5.92
N GLN A 303 -1.33 13.53 6.93
CA GLN A 303 0.01 14.05 7.13
C GLN A 303 1.04 12.92 7.36
N ALA A 304 0.68 11.90 8.11
CA ALA A 304 1.55 10.75 8.33
C ALA A 304 1.80 9.96 7.03
N LEU A 305 0.77 9.76 6.20
CA LEU A 305 0.89 9.11 4.89
C LEU A 305 1.79 9.90 3.93
N ASP A 306 1.72 11.22 3.98
CA ASP A 306 2.54 12.13 3.15
C ASP A 306 3.86 12.53 3.81
N SER A 307 4.26 11.85 4.90
CA SER A 307 5.50 12.15 5.62
C SER A 307 6.71 11.39 5.08
N TYR A 308 7.85 12.07 5.08
CA TYR A 308 9.17 11.52 4.77
C TYR A 308 10.16 11.93 5.86
N ILE A 309 11.20 11.12 6.09
CA ILE A 309 12.25 11.44 7.05
C ILE A 309 13.58 11.28 6.35
N PHE A 310 14.33 12.38 6.30
CA PHE A 310 15.67 12.42 5.74
C PHE A 310 16.63 13.08 6.73
N ARG A 311 17.91 12.72 6.62
CA ARG A 311 18.97 13.39 7.34
C ARG A 311 19.43 14.59 6.53
N TYR A 312 18.98 15.78 6.91
CA TYR A 312 19.32 17.02 6.21
C TYR A 312 19.99 18.01 7.14
N ARG A 313 21.14 18.58 6.69
CA ARG A 313 21.99 19.48 7.50
C ARG A 313 22.29 18.90 8.89
N LYS A 314 22.77 17.65 8.92
CA LYS A 314 23.21 16.89 10.11
C LYS A 314 22.11 16.53 11.12
N LYS A 315 20.84 16.77 10.83
CA LYS A 315 19.70 16.42 11.70
C LYS A 315 18.65 15.66 10.91
N ASP A 316 17.98 14.74 11.58
CA ASP A 316 16.80 14.09 11.01
C ASP A 316 15.65 15.10 10.94
N ARG A 317 15.03 15.19 9.78
CA ARG A 317 13.94 16.13 9.48
C ARG A 317 12.73 15.34 9.00
N LEU A 318 11.57 15.75 9.48
CA LEU A 318 10.29 15.29 9.01
C LEU A 318 9.79 16.25 7.93
N PHE A 319 9.56 15.73 6.73
CA PHE A 319 8.96 16.45 5.61
C PHE A 319 7.53 15.95 5.43
N ILE A 320 6.58 16.85 5.19
CA ILE A 320 5.20 16.51 4.86
C ILE A 320 4.86 17.19 3.55
N THR A 321 4.54 16.39 2.53
CA THR A 321 4.21 16.86 1.17
C THR A 321 3.52 15.77 0.37
N ASP A 322 2.68 16.16 -0.58
CA ASP A 322 2.09 15.28 -1.59
C ASP A 322 3.05 14.92 -2.73
N ALA A 323 4.20 15.61 -2.83
CA ALA A 323 5.28 15.23 -3.74
C ALA A 323 5.89 13.87 -3.33
N GLN A 324 6.30 13.07 -4.30
CA GLN A 324 7.08 11.87 -4.04
C GLN A 324 8.52 12.28 -3.70
N MET A 325 9.03 11.82 -2.55
CA MET A 325 10.39 12.15 -2.14
C MET A 325 11.25 10.90 -1.95
N TYR A 326 12.51 11.00 -2.36
CA TYR A 326 13.55 9.99 -2.13
C TYR A 326 14.91 10.67 -1.97
N GLU A 327 15.94 9.94 -1.54
CA GLU A 327 17.29 10.43 -1.35
C GLU A 327 18.29 9.54 -2.09
N ASP A 328 19.25 10.18 -2.75
CA ASP A 328 20.40 9.53 -3.37
C ASP A 328 21.68 10.35 -3.14
N ASP A 329 22.74 10.05 -3.90
CA ASP A 329 24.03 10.74 -3.79
C ASP A 329 24.00 12.22 -4.22
N GLU A 330 22.98 12.65 -4.98
CA GLU A 330 22.81 14.03 -5.41
C GLU A 330 22.07 14.89 -4.36
N GLY A 331 21.26 14.26 -3.50
CA GLY A 331 20.50 14.93 -2.45
C GLY A 331 19.11 14.34 -2.23
N ILE A 332 18.22 15.16 -1.69
CA ILE A 332 16.82 14.78 -1.47
C ILE A 332 16.00 15.28 -2.66
N HIS A 333 15.42 14.35 -3.40
CA HIS A 333 14.60 14.61 -4.57
C HIS A 333 13.15 14.81 -4.16
N ALA A 334 12.47 15.74 -4.80
CA ALA A 334 11.04 15.94 -4.72
C ALA A 334 10.45 15.94 -6.13
N GLU A 335 9.70 14.89 -6.47
CA GLU A 335 8.99 14.76 -7.74
C GLU A 335 7.52 15.16 -7.57
N TYR A 336 7.04 16.01 -8.46
CA TYR A 336 5.67 16.52 -8.41
C TYR A 336 5.07 16.74 -9.78
N GLY A 337 3.76 16.57 -9.87
CA GLY A 337 3.02 16.75 -11.12
C GLY A 337 2.81 18.23 -11.48
N ARG A 338 2.97 18.59 -12.75
CA ARG A 338 2.65 19.92 -13.28
C ARG A 338 1.14 20.12 -13.41
N THR A 339 0.48 20.24 -12.28
CA THR A 339 -0.99 20.42 -12.21
C THR A 339 -1.42 21.88 -12.24
N GLY A 340 -0.47 22.82 -12.10
CA GLY A 340 -0.71 24.25 -11.88
C GLY A 340 -1.06 24.59 -10.41
N LYS A 341 -1.00 23.60 -9.50
CA LYS A 341 -1.06 23.82 -8.06
C LYS A 341 0.34 23.92 -7.51
N ASP A 342 0.55 24.87 -6.61
CA ASP A 342 1.82 25.01 -5.92
C ASP A 342 2.12 23.77 -5.08
N VAL A 343 3.39 23.34 -5.06
CA VAL A 343 3.87 22.24 -4.23
C VAL A 343 4.20 22.81 -2.84
N VAL A 344 3.65 22.20 -1.82
CA VAL A 344 3.85 22.62 -0.44
C VAL A 344 4.65 21.56 0.30
N VAL A 345 5.72 21.99 0.98
CA VAL A 345 6.51 21.13 1.86
C VAL A 345 6.54 21.74 3.26
N LYS A 346 6.06 21.00 4.26
CA LYS A 346 6.25 21.35 5.68
C LYS A 346 7.46 20.59 6.22
N VAL A 347 8.30 21.25 7.00
CA VAL A 347 9.53 20.66 7.53
C VAL A 347 9.61 20.86 9.04
N PHE A 348 9.94 19.79 9.76
CA PHE A 348 10.15 19.80 11.20
C PHE A 348 11.43 19.04 11.60
N PRO A 349 12.27 19.57 12.50
CA PRO A 349 12.36 20.98 12.83
C PRO A 349 12.71 21.83 11.61
N ASP A 350 12.26 23.08 11.61
CA ASP A 350 12.44 24.01 10.49
C ASP A 350 13.92 24.16 10.07
N VAL A 351 14.14 24.27 8.76
CA VAL A 351 15.45 24.47 8.16
C VAL A 351 15.28 25.05 6.76
N ASP A 352 16.11 25.98 6.38
CA ASP A 352 16.10 26.52 5.01
C ASP A 352 16.40 25.43 3.96
N LEU A 353 15.47 25.25 3.01
CA LEU A 353 15.59 24.25 1.95
C LEU A 353 16.44 24.74 0.76
N GLY A 354 16.65 26.05 0.60
CA GLY A 354 17.36 26.60 -0.55
C GLY A 354 16.64 26.31 -1.89
N GLY A 355 17.39 26.32 -3.00
CA GLY A 355 16.97 25.71 -4.29
C GLY A 355 15.68 26.22 -4.89
N GLY A 356 15.26 27.48 -4.62
CA GLY A 356 14.00 28.06 -5.17
C GLY A 356 12.74 27.66 -4.38
N TRP A 357 12.88 27.03 -3.24
CA TRP A 357 11.81 26.87 -2.27
C TRP A 357 11.61 28.18 -1.49
N ASN A 358 10.42 28.74 -1.57
CA ASN A 358 10.09 29.99 -0.88
C ASN A 358 9.45 29.69 0.46
N LYS A 359 10.07 30.10 1.57
CA LYS A 359 9.48 30.00 2.89
C LYS A 359 8.29 30.96 2.99
N CYS A 360 7.11 30.44 3.26
CA CYS A 360 5.88 31.23 3.33
C CYS A 360 5.31 31.33 4.75
N ALA A 361 5.66 30.40 5.66
CA ALA A 361 5.21 30.42 7.04
C ALA A 361 6.20 29.74 7.98
N SER A 362 6.12 30.10 9.27
CA SER A 362 6.77 29.43 10.37
C SER A 362 5.82 29.38 11.53
N ASP A 363 5.62 28.20 12.11
CA ASP A 363 4.77 27.97 13.26
C ASP A 363 5.53 27.10 14.28
N GLY A 364 6.02 27.73 15.34
CA GLY A 364 6.89 27.08 16.31
C GLY A 364 8.14 26.50 15.65
N MET A 365 8.28 25.17 15.69
CA MET A 365 9.40 24.46 15.08
C MET A 365 9.13 24.01 13.63
N TRP A 366 7.98 24.36 13.05
CA TRP A 366 7.64 24.02 11.67
C TRP A 366 7.97 25.14 10.69
N GLY A 367 8.58 24.80 9.57
CA GLY A 367 8.70 25.66 8.39
C GLY A 367 7.78 25.19 7.27
N THR A 368 7.11 26.12 6.58
CA THR A 368 6.33 25.82 5.40
C THR A 368 6.96 26.48 4.19
N TYR A 369 7.22 25.67 3.18
CA TYR A 369 7.91 26.04 1.95
C TYR A 369 7.01 25.78 0.75
N VAL A 370 7.04 26.68 -0.22
CA VAL A 370 6.22 26.58 -1.44
C VAL A 370 7.13 26.67 -2.66
N LYS A 371 6.87 25.80 -3.61
CA LYS A 371 7.41 25.84 -4.97
C LYS A 371 6.27 26.03 -5.93
N LYS A 372 6.34 27.04 -6.80
CA LYS A 372 5.35 27.25 -7.85
C LYS A 372 5.50 26.17 -8.92
N ALA A 373 4.42 25.43 -9.18
CA ALA A 373 4.35 24.45 -10.24
C ALA A 373 3.66 25.04 -11.46
N GLU A 374 4.25 24.85 -12.64
CA GLU A 374 3.63 25.23 -13.90
C GLU A 374 2.58 24.19 -14.30
N LYS A 375 1.61 24.62 -15.10
CA LYS A 375 0.63 23.71 -15.70
C LYS A 375 1.26 22.95 -16.86
N CYS A 376 0.99 21.64 -16.94
CA CYS A 376 1.36 20.85 -18.10
C CYS A 376 0.57 21.31 -19.34
N VAL A 377 1.26 21.63 -20.42
CA VAL A 377 0.66 21.99 -21.71
C VAL A 377 0.67 20.84 -22.70
N THR A 378 1.29 19.70 -22.33
CA THR A 378 1.27 18.47 -23.13
C THR A 378 -0.13 17.85 -23.07
N ARG A 379 -0.59 17.37 -24.22
CA ARG A 379 -1.92 16.78 -24.38
C ARG A 379 -1.88 15.56 -25.28
N ALA A 380 -2.87 14.71 -25.17
CA ALA A 380 -3.10 13.61 -26.12
C ALA A 380 -4.19 13.98 -27.12
N ARG A 381 -4.00 13.56 -28.37
CA ARG A 381 -5.03 13.51 -29.41
C ARG A 381 -5.43 12.07 -29.61
N ILE A 382 -6.72 11.80 -29.58
CA ILE A 382 -7.29 10.47 -29.79
C ILE A 382 -7.97 10.46 -31.16
N THR A 383 -7.67 9.45 -31.98
CA THR A 383 -8.29 9.23 -33.27
C THR A 383 -8.77 7.79 -33.36
N PRO A 384 -10.08 7.53 -33.50
CA PRO A 384 -10.58 6.18 -33.72
C PRO A 384 -10.05 5.62 -35.06
N LEU A 385 -9.59 4.38 -35.07
CA LEU A 385 -9.13 3.68 -36.27
C LEU A 385 -10.16 2.64 -36.75
N GLY A 386 -11.18 2.35 -35.92
CA GLY A 386 -12.15 1.31 -36.18
C GLY A 386 -11.79 -0.02 -35.51
N GLY A 387 -12.46 -1.09 -35.92
CA GLY A 387 -12.24 -2.41 -35.33
C GLY A 387 -13.24 -3.42 -35.90
N ASN A 388 -13.49 -4.46 -35.11
CA ASN A 388 -14.54 -5.45 -35.39
C ASN A 388 -15.45 -5.58 -34.16
N GLY A 389 -16.39 -6.49 -34.17
CA GLY A 389 -17.30 -6.68 -33.02
C GLY A 389 -16.63 -7.12 -31.70
N GLY A 390 -15.35 -7.46 -31.71
CA GLY A 390 -14.58 -7.90 -30.53
C GLY A 390 -13.61 -6.85 -29.97
N TYR A 391 -13.27 -5.82 -30.72
CA TYR A 391 -12.37 -4.74 -30.26
C TYR A 391 -12.53 -3.46 -31.07
N LEU A 392 -12.04 -2.35 -30.52
CA LEU A 392 -11.84 -1.06 -31.19
C LEU A 392 -10.41 -0.57 -31.01
N ASP A 393 -9.82 -0.10 -32.10
CA ASP A 393 -8.47 0.50 -32.12
C ASP A 393 -8.55 2.02 -32.14
N TYR A 394 -7.63 2.63 -31.39
CA TYR A 394 -7.49 4.08 -31.30
C TYR A 394 -6.02 4.46 -31.42
N LYS A 395 -5.74 5.47 -32.24
CA LYS A 395 -4.44 6.14 -32.29
C LYS A 395 -4.39 7.22 -31.22
N ILE A 396 -3.32 7.23 -30.42
CA ILE A 396 -3.02 8.29 -29.47
C ILE A 396 -1.75 9.00 -29.93
N GLU A 397 -1.83 10.30 -30.12
CA GLU A 397 -0.70 11.16 -30.45
C GLU A 397 -0.42 12.12 -29.30
N VAL A 398 0.81 12.11 -28.78
CA VAL A 398 1.24 13.02 -27.72
C VAL A 398 1.79 14.31 -28.32
N ILE A 399 1.19 15.44 -27.97
CA ILE A 399 1.45 16.75 -28.55
C ILE A 399 1.93 17.70 -27.46
N GLY A 400 3.08 18.34 -27.68
CA GLY A 400 3.68 19.30 -26.76
C GLY A 400 5.04 18.85 -26.22
N PRO A 401 5.64 19.60 -25.29
CA PRO A 401 6.95 19.29 -24.72
C PRO A 401 6.85 18.18 -23.64
N TYR A 402 7.31 16.98 -23.93
CA TYR A 402 7.28 15.84 -23.00
C TYR A 402 8.59 15.06 -22.93
N LYS A 403 9.49 15.18 -23.89
CA LYS A 403 10.76 14.46 -23.91
C LYS A 403 11.68 14.91 -22.79
N GLY A 404 12.45 13.97 -22.23
CA GLY A 404 13.41 14.23 -21.17
C GLY A 404 12.82 14.45 -19.77
N LYS A 405 11.51 14.24 -19.60
CA LYS A 405 10.80 14.36 -18.32
C LYS A 405 9.89 13.15 -18.08
N ASN A 406 9.62 12.83 -16.84
CA ASN A 406 8.62 11.81 -16.51
C ASN A 406 7.25 12.30 -17.01
N THR A 407 6.75 11.66 -18.04
CA THR A 407 5.47 12.00 -18.65
C THR A 407 4.59 10.77 -18.65
N PHE A 408 3.48 10.86 -17.96
CA PHE A 408 2.52 9.79 -17.78
C PHE A 408 1.29 10.02 -18.63
N LEU A 409 0.81 8.94 -19.24
CA LEU A 409 -0.51 8.84 -19.84
C LEU A 409 -1.42 8.10 -18.87
N TYR A 410 -2.56 8.66 -18.55
CA TYR A 410 -3.64 8.00 -17.84
C TYR A 410 -4.73 7.68 -18.86
N ILE A 411 -4.84 6.40 -19.19
CA ILE A 411 -5.71 5.90 -20.26
C ILE A 411 -7.01 5.41 -19.61
N ASP A 412 -8.07 6.17 -19.82
CA ASP A 412 -9.42 5.85 -19.36
C ASP A 412 -10.16 5.07 -20.45
N TYR A 413 -10.66 3.89 -20.13
CA TYR A 413 -11.39 3.06 -21.07
C TYR A 413 -12.51 2.26 -20.39
N ARG A 414 -13.40 1.69 -21.19
CA ARG A 414 -14.43 0.73 -20.77
C ARG A 414 -14.37 -0.48 -21.70
N GLY A 415 -14.12 -1.64 -21.14
CA GLY A 415 -13.96 -2.88 -21.89
C GLY A 415 -13.43 -3.99 -21.03
N ASP A 416 -13.02 -5.09 -21.63
CA ASP A 416 -12.42 -6.21 -20.93
C ASP A 416 -10.95 -5.92 -20.58
N LYS A 417 -10.16 -5.60 -21.58
CA LYS A 417 -8.75 -5.25 -21.46
C LYS A 417 -8.34 -4.22 -22.51
N ILE A 418 -7.17 -3.64 -22.30
CA ILE A 418 -6.45 -2.93 -23.36
C ILE A 418 -5.13 -3.62 -23.67
N GLU A 419 -4.70 -3.46 -24.91
CA GLU A 419 -3.36 -3.71 -25.38
C GLU A 419 -2.84 -2.43 -26.02
N VAL A 420 -1.59 -2.06 -25.71
CA VAL A 420 -0.93 -0.88 -26.21
C VAL A 420 0.20 -1.29 -27.13
N PHE A 421 0.21 -0.72 -28.35
CA PHE A 421 1.21 -1.04 -29.38
C PHE A 421 1.99 0.23 -29.74
N ILE A 422 3.31 0.05 -29.92
CA ILE A 422 4.22 1.03 -30.50
C ILE A 422 4.86 0.38 -31.70
N ASP A 423 4.76 1.02 -32.88
CA ASP A 423 5.28 0.50 -34.15
C ASP A 423 4.85 -0.95 -34.47
N GLY A 424 3.66 -1.33 -33.99
CA GLY A 424 3.06 -2.65 -34.18
C GLY A 424 3.46 -3.71 -33.16
N GLU A 425 4.37 -3.40 -32.25
CA GLU A 425 4.78 -4.29 -31.17
C GLU A 425 3.95 -4.06 -29.91
N LEU A 426 3.50 -5.11 -29.25
CA LEU A 426 2.81 -5.06 -27.96
C LEU A 426 3.80 -4.64 -26.87
N VAL A 427 3.53 -3.48 -26.24
CA VAL A 427 4.41 -2.91 -25.22
C VAL A 427 3.79 -2.82 -23.84
N ALA A 428 2.47 -2.90 -23.73
CA ALA A 428 1.74 -2.88 -22.47
C ALA A 428 0.34 -3.50 -22.65
N ASP A 429 -0.19 -4.04 -21.58
CA ASP A 429 -1.54 -4.54 -21.50
C ASP A 429 -2.12 -4.34 -20.09
N HIS A 430 -3.45 -4.36 -19.98
CA HIS A 430 -4.11 -4.16 -18.70
C HIS A 430 -5.55 -4.66 -18.74
N PHE A 431 -5.96 -5.46 -17.75
CA PHE A 431 -7.37 -5.76 -17.54
C PHE A 431 -8.10 -4.57 -16.89
N TYR A 432 -9.32 -4.32 -17.32
CA TYR A 432 -10.14 -3.25 -16.80
C TYR A 432 -10.46 -3.43 -15.31
N THR A 433 -10.14 -2.43 -14.51
CA THR A 433 -10.39 -2.39 -13.06
C THR A 433 -11.35 -1.26 -12.65
N GLY A 434 -11.70 -0.37 -13.60
CA GLY A 434 -12.40 0.88 -13.28
C GLY A 434 -11.49 2.01 -12.82
N ILE A 435 -10.16 1.79 -12.87
CA ILE A 435 -9.12 2.80 -12.64
C ILE A 435 -8.38 3.02 -13.96
N PRO A 436 -8.00 4.27 -14.32
CA PRO A 436 -7.22 4.55 -15.51
C PRO A 436 -5.90 3.77 -15.52
N TYR A 437 -5.53 3.21 -16.66
CA TYR A 437 -4.21 2.61 -16.82
C TYR A 437 -3.14 3.71 -16.89
N GLU A 438 -2.12 3.60 -16.05
CA GLU A 438 -0.98 4.50 -16.02
C GLU A 438 0.16 3.97 -16.90
N MET A 439 0.74 4.80 -17.75
CA MET A 439 1.87 4.46 -18.61
C MET A 439 2.89 5.60 -18.63
N CYS A 440 4.15 5.34 -18.30
CA CYS A 440 5.23 6.33 -18.35
C CYS A 440 5.95 6.29 -19.68
N LEU A 441 5.89 7.36 -20.45
CA LEU A 441 6.51 7.45 -21.79
C LEU A 441 8.04 7.35 -21.78
N ARG A 442 8.69 7.67 -20.67
CA ARG A 442 10.15 7.51 -20.52
C ARG A 442 10.60 6.07 -20.75
N ASN A 443 9.80 5.10 -20.31
CA ASN A 443 10.08 3.68 -20.45
C ASN A 443 9.96 3.17 -21.89
N TYR A 444 9.44 4.00 -22.82
CA TYR A 444 9.19 3.69 -24.22
C TYR A 444 9.86 4.70 -25.14
N GLU A 445 11.06 5.15 -24.78
CA GLU A 445 11.88 6.08 -25.56
C GLU A 445 11.12 7.37 -25.96
N PHE A 446 10.18 7.79 -25.12
CA PHE A 446 9.30 8.93 -25.38
C PHE A 446 8.51 8.79 -26.71
N ALA A 447 7.95 7.63 -26.95
CA ALA A 447 7.06 7.39 -28.09
C ALA A 447 5.99 8.47 -28.16
N HIS A 448 5.79 9.03 -29.37
CA HIS A 448 4.82 10.11 -29.60
C HIS A 448 3.50 9.60 -30.18
N CYS A 449 3.47 8.37 -30.64
CA CYS A 449 2.32 7.73 -31.27
C CYS A 449 2.18 6.30 -30.76
N LEU A 450 0.98 5.97 -30.30
CA LEU A 450 0.64 4.65 -29.77
C LEU A 450 -0.69 4.21 -30.42
N THR A 451 -0.86 2.90 -30.57
CA THR A 451 -2.18 2.32 -30.86
C THR A 451 -2.68 1.64 -29.59
N VAL A 452 -3.88 1.99 -29.15
CA VAL A 452 -4.57 1.33 -28.04
C VAL A 452 -5.73 0.54 -28.59
N ARG A 453 -5.71 -0.75 -28.34
CA ARG A 453 -6.81 -1.68 -28.64
C ARG A 453 -7.62 -1.90 -27.38
N VAL A 454 -8.90 -1.61 -27.43
CA VAL A 454 -9.86 -1.88 -26.36
C VAL A 454 -10.67 -3.09 -26.74
N TYR A 455 -10.61 -4.16 -25.93
CA TYR A 455 -11.39 -5.37 -26.14
C TYR A 455 -12.78 -5.23 -25.52
N ALA A 456 -13.76 -5.77 -26.23
CA ALA A 456 -15.16 -5.72 -25.81
C ALA A 456 -15.41 -6.62 -24.58
N MET A 457 -16.15 -6.11 -23.61
CA MET A 457 -16.69 -6.85 -22.47
C MET A 457 -18.21 -6.94 -22.57
N LYS A 458 -18.78 -8.10 -22.33
CA LYS A 458 -20.22 -8.29 -22.21
C LYS A 458 -20.62 -8.23 -20.75
N LYS A 459 -21.80 -7.69 -20.48
CA LYS A 459 -22.37 -7.67 -19.12
C LYS A 459 -22.56 -9.07 -18.52
N SER A 460 -22.62 -10.11 -19.37
CA SER A 460 -22.77 -11.52 -18.98
C SER A 460 -21.44 -12.26 -18.81
N ASP A 461 -20.31 -11.62 -18.99
CA ASP A 461 -19.01 -12.26 -18.83
C ASP A 461 -18.80 -12.66 -17.38
N PHE A 462 -18.20 -13.82 -17.16
CA PHE A 462 -17.90 -14.36 -15.84
C PHE A 462 -16.65 -13.68 -15.29
N VAL A 463 -16.86 -12.56 -14.57
CA VAL A 463 -15.77 -11.73 -14.01
C VAL A 463 -16.27 -10.94 -12.81
N TYR A 464 -15.50 -10.96 -11.74
CA TYR A 464 -15.64 -10.04 -10.62
C TYR A 464 -14.89 -8.75 -10.92
N ILE A 465 -15.58 -7.62 -10.89
CA ILE A 465 -14.98 -6.27 -11.03
C ILE A 465 -15.56 -5.38 -9.95
N GLU A 466 -14.72 -4.87 -9.07
CA GLU A 466 -15.14 -4.01 -7.95
C GLU A 466 -15.78 -2.70 -8.44
N LYS A 467 -15.31 -2.17 -9.59
CA LYS A 467 -15.91 -1.04 -10.31
C LYS A 467 -16.25 -1.43 -11.74
N PRO A 468 -17.41 -2.06 -11.99
CA PRO A 468 -17.78 -2.48 -13.33
C PRO A 468 -17.94 -1.30 -14.29
N PRO A 469 -17.66 -1.49 -15.59
CA PRO A 469 -17.88 -0.46 -16.59
C PRO A 469 -19.38 -0.18 -16.79
N VAL A 470 -19.68 1.00 -17.34
CA VAL A 470 -21.01 1.27 -17.84
C VAL A 470 -21.18 0.51 -19.16
N PHE A 471 -22.23 -0.29 -19.26
CA PHE A 471 -22.58 -1.04 -20.47
C PHE A 471 -23.64 -0.30 -21.29
N THR A 472 -23.46 -0.26 -22.60
CA THR A 472 -24.46 0.21 -23.57
C THR A 472 -24.94 -1.02 -24.35
N ASP A 473 -26.22 -1.29 -24.36
CA ASP A 473 -26.80 -2.49 -24.98
C ASP A 473 -26.11 -3.81 -24.59
N GLY A 474 -25.67 -3.88 -23.32
CA GLY A 474 -25.00 -5.06 -22.76
C GLY A 474 -23.52 -5.20 -23.13
N LEU A 475 -22.90 -4.21 -23.78
CA LEU A 475 -21.51 -4.21 -24.23
C LEU A 475 -20.77 -2.99 -23.69
N ALA A 476 -19.49 -3.15 -23.36
CA ALA A 476 -18.54 -2.07 -23.09
C ALA A 476 -17.31 -2.27 -23.98
N CYS A 477 -16.99 -1.27 -24.82
CA CYS A 477 -15.85 -1.30 -25.72
C CYS A 477 -15.54 0.12 -26.22
N GLU A 478 -14.86 0.94 -25.41
CA GLU A 478 -14.53 2.31 -25.81
C GLU A 478 -13.29 2.84 -25.04
N LEU A 479 -12.53 3.69 -25.70
CA LEU A 479 -11.53 4.55 -25.08
C LEU A 479 -12.22 5.86 -24.69
N THR A 480 -12.38 6.13 -23.39
CA THR A 480 -13.16 7.28 -22.91
C THR A 480 -12.32 8.54 -22.76
N GLY A 481 -11.01 8.41 -22.62
CA GLY A 481 -10.12 9.57 -22.54
C GLY A 481 -8.66 9.21 -22.31
N VAL A 482 -7.79 10.19 -22.56
CA VAL A 482 -6.37 10.12 -22.20
C VAL A 482 -5.95 11.45 -21.59
N ARG A 483 -5.55 11.41 -20.33
CA ARG A 483 -4.95 12.55 -19.64
C ARG A 483 -3.43 12.44 -19.66
N VAL A 484 -2.76 13.58 -19.74
CA VAL A 484 -1.30 13.64 -19.71
C VAL A 484 -0.87 14.39 -18.46
N LEU A 485 0.00 13.78 -17.68
CA LEU A 485 0.66 14.41 -16.55
C LEU A 485 2.17 14.39 -16.77
N ARG A 486 2.80 15.55 -16.67
CA ARG A 486 4.25 15.66 -16.61
C ARG A 486 4.69 15.88 -15.18
N GLN A 487 5.72 15.19 -14.72
CA GLN A 487 6.36 15.44 -13.45
C GLN A 487 7.61 16.30 -13.66
N ASP A 488 7.82 17.22 -12.73
CA ASP A 488 9.07 17.95 -12.53
C ASP A 488 9.75 17.43 -11.25
N GLU A 489 11.03 17.66 -11.17
CA GLU A 489 11.87 17.23 -10.06
C GLU A 489 12.67 18.42 -9.56
N GLU A 490 12.80 18.51 -8.25
CA GLU A 490 13.69 19.44 -7.54
C GLU A 490 14.58 18.69 -6.57
N ILE A 491 15.84 19.08 -6.50
CA ILE A 491 16.82 18.50 -5.57
C ILE A 491 17.10 19.48 -4.45
N ILE A 492 16.86 19.06 -3.21
CA ILE A 492 17.19 19.77 -1.97
C ILE A 492 18.59 19.31 -1.54
N ARG A 493 19.56 20.21 -1.57
CA ARG A 493 20.98 19.94 -1.31
C ARG A 493 21.46 20.55 0.00
#